data_7e42d0a5db6b9745db465fa0ea9d8c24
#
_entry.id   7e42d0a5db6b9745db465fa0ea9d8c24
#
_cell.length_a   1.000
_cell.length_b   1.000
_cell.length_c   1.000
_cell.angle_alpha   90.00
_cell.angle_beta   90.00
_cell.angle_gamma   90.00
#
_symmetry.space_group_name_H-M   'P 1'
#
loop_
_entity.id
_entity.type
_entity.pdbx_description
1 polymer ?
#
loop_
_entity_poly.entity_id
_entity_poly.type
_entity_poly.pdbx_seq_one_letter_code
_entity_poly.pdbx_strand_id
1 'polypeptide(L)'
;MRVTVGVSGGIAAYKAAELVRAMQRQALEVHVVMTQGAMQFVQPLTFAALTGHKVITGLWDEKGTEAYDSSIEHIGEAKWAEALVVAPATANVIAKFAHGIADDFLSTLYLATQAPVLIAPAMNTNMWTHAATQANVEILRQRGVRIIEPGSGELACGDVGAGRMAEPEIIAKAVLNALGRRLDLAGETVLVTAGGTREALDPVRFLGNRSSGKMGYALADAARSRGARVILISGPSSLHPPARCEIVKVTTADQMRAAVLDRMNEATLIIKAAAVADYRPVVVSDHKLKRTGPLTVELAPTEDILAEVVRRRRPGQLIVGFAAETENRMENGRAKLLRKGADAIVVNDVAHEGIGFDSDTNAATFLTSHTSIEMAEMPKRELADRILDEILTLRRPPSVVEELGVVIEGVDQKSRQDLVLRETAGSRRQLIIE
;
A
#
# COMPACT_ATOMS: atom_id res chain seq x y z
N MET A 1 -0.94 7.91 10.19
CA MET A 1 0.54 7.87 10.31
C MET A 1 1.02 9.29 10.47
N ARG A 2 1.93 9.52 11.41
CA ARG A 2 2.34 10.82 11.90
C ARG A 2 3.82 11.04 11.60
N VAL A 3 4.16 12.15 10.96
CA VAL A 3 5.51 12.44 10.49
C VAL A 3 5.92 13.83 10.95
N THR A 4 7.10 13.94 11.56
CA THR A 4 7.72 15.23 11.83
C THR A 4 8.71 15.57 10.74
N VAL A 5 8.54 16.74 10.12
CA VAL A 5 9.44 17.28 9.10
C VAL A 5 10.34 18.33 9.74
N GLY A 6 11.64 18.03 9.84
CA GLY A 6 12.67 18.98 10.23
C GLY A 6 13.14 19.78 9.01
N VAL A 7 13.08 21.11 9.10
CA VAL A 7 13.53 22.01 8.03
C VAL A 7 14.76 22.76 8.50
N SER A 8 15.91 22.58 7.82
CA SER A 8 17.14 23.32 8.13
C SER A 8 17.44 24.44 7.11
N GLY A 9 18.35 25.35 7.47
CA GLY A 9 18.61 26.59 6.75
C GLY A 9 19.40 26.42 5.46
N GLY A 10 18.72 26.47 4.33
CA GLY A 10 19.30 26.46 3.00
C GLY A 10 18.29 26.85 1.96
N ILE A 11 18.73 27.20 0.74
CA ILE A 11 17.84 27.64 -0.33
C ILE A 11 16.75 26.61 -0.63
N ALA A 12 17.03 25.31 -0.47
CA ALA A 12 16.07 24.23 -0.71
C ALA A 12 14.93 24.16 0.35
N ALA A 13 14.93 25.04 1.39
CA ALA A 13 13.87 25.07 2.40
C ALA A 13 12.47 25.32 1.80
N TYR A 14 12.35 26.03 0.68
CA TYR A 14 11.06 26.22 0.00
C TYR A 14 10.45 24.88 -0.49
N LYS A 15 11.28 23.91 -0.88
CA LYS A 15 10.82 22.59 -1.32
C LYS A 15 10.22 21.77 -0.18
N ALA A 16 10.52 22.10 1.07
CA ALA A 16 9.88 21.45 2.22
C ALA A 16 8.34 21.70 2.24
N ALA A 17 7.87 22.83 1.71
CA ALA A 17 6.44 23.08 1.57
C ALA A 17 5.77 22.12 0.56
N GLU A 18 6.45 21.82 -0.54
CA GLU A 18 6.00 20.83 -1.53
C GLU A 18 6.04 19.42 -0.93
N LEU A 19 7.07 19.10 -0.14
CA LEU A 19 7.19 17.83 0.57
C LEU A 19 6.03 17.63 1.57
N VAL A 20 5.70 18.64 2.38
CA VAL A 20 4.55 18.59 3.29
C VAL A 20 3.27 18.29 2.51
N ARG A 21 3.03 18.98 1.39
CA ARG A 21 1.88 18.70 0.54
C ARG A 21 1.91 17.28 -0.07
N ALA A 22 3.07 16.80 -0.50
CA ALA A 22 3.22 15.44 -1.02
C ALA A 22 2.86 14.39 0.03
N MET A 23 3.29 14.59 1.29
CA MET A 23 2.95 13.72 2.42
C MET A 23 1.45 13.78 2.77
N GLN A 24 0.85 14.97 2.81
CA GLN A 24 -0.58 15.13 3.06
C GLN A 24 -1.45 14.47 1.96
N ARG A 25 -1.04 14.53 0.69
CA ARG A 25 -1.69 13.77 -0.38
C ARG A 25 -1.70 12.26 -0.13
N GLN A 26 -0.74 11.77 0.64
CA GLN A 26 -0.66 10.37 1.07
C GLN A 26 -1.37 10.10 2.41
N ALA A 27 -2.18 11.05 2.89
CA ALA A 27 -2.89 10.98 4.18
C ALA A 27 -1.96 10.80 5.40
N LEU A 28 -0.78 11.40 5.34
CA LEU A 28 0.10 11.55 6.51
C LEU A 28 -0.29 12.83 7.26
N GLU A 29 -0.33 12.75 8.56
CA GLU A 29 -0.42 13.90 9.46
C GLU A 29 1.01 14.43 9.67
N VAL A 30 1.21 15.74 9.48
CA VAL A 30 2.55 16.32 9.41
C VAL A 30 2.70 17.45 10.41
N HIS A 31 3.67 17.33 11.32
CA HIS A 31 4.20 18.43 12.11
C HIS A 31 5.49 18.96 11.48
N VAL A 32 5.80 20.23 11.74
CA VAL A 32 7.00 20.87 11.20
C VAL A 32 7.83 21.50 12.31
N VAL A 33 9.14 21.18 12.31
CA VAL A 33 10.16 21.75 13.17
C VAL A 33 11.12 22.54 12.29
N MET A 34 11.38 23.80 12.61
CA MET A 34 12.30 24.65 11.85
C MET A 34 13.49 25.08 12.70
N THR A 35 14.69 25.00 12.12
CA THR A 35 15.86 25.65 12.73
C THR A 35 15.80 27.16 12.52
N GLN A 36 16.54 27.92 13.32
CA GLN A 36 16.68 29.39 13.16
C GLN A 36 17.16 29.77 11.75
N GLY A 37 18.08 28.94 11.18
CA GLY A 37 18.55 29.13 9.81
C GLY A 37 17.46 28.92 8.76
N ALA A 38 16.50 27.99 8.99
CA ALA A 38 15.41 27.75 8.06
C ALA A 38 14.46 28.95 7.95
N MET A 39 14.21 29.63 9.06
CA MET A 39 13.33 30.79 9.13
C MET A 39 13.86 32.01 8.34
N GLN A 40 15.14 32.03 7.98
CA GLN A 40 15.71 33.05 7.08
C GLN A 40 15.29 32.83 5.61
N PHE A 41 14.86 31.64 5.24
CA PHE A 41 14.46 31.29 3.88
C PHE A 41 12.95 31.15 3.71
N VAL A 42 12.25 30.58 4.71
CA VAL A 42 10.79 30.38 4.69
C VAL A 42 10.23 30.72 6.06
N GLN A 43 9.11 31.41 6.08
CA GLN A 43 8.45 31.78 7.34
C GLN A 43 7.68 30.60 7.94
N PRO A 44 7.66 30.44 9.27
CA PRO A 44 6.89 29.39 9.96
C PRO A 44 5.40 29.40 9.59
N LEU A 45 4.84 30.58 9.33
CA LEU A 45 3.45 30.76 8.91
C LEU A 45 3.09 29.96 7.67
N THR A 46 4.03 29.79 6.74
CA THR A 46 3.82 28.98 5.53
C THR A 46 3.47 27.53 5.89
N PHE A 47 4.22 26.93 6.79
CA PHE A 47 3.99 25.55 7.22
C PHE A 47 2.79 25.42 8.15
N ALA A 48 2.55 26.39 9.03
CA ALA A 48 1.34 26.41 9.87
C ALA A 48 0.07 26.46 9.02
N ALA A 49 0.04 27.27 7.95
CA ALA A 49 -1.09 27.33 7.03
C ALA A 49 -1.28 26.05 6.22
N LEU A 50 -0.21 25.32 5.88
CA LEU A 50 -0.27 24.06 5.16
C LEU A 50 -0.73 22.89 6.02
N THR A 51 -0.23 22.81 7.25
CA THR A 51 -0.46 21.65 8.13
C THR A 51 -1.68 21.82 9.05
N GLY A 52 -2.06 23.08 9.35
CA GLY A 52 -3.05 23.39 10.39
C GLY A 52 -2.50 23.25 11.81
N HIS A 53 -1.20 23.00 11.96
CA HIS A 53 -0.52 22.84 13.25
C HIS A 53 0.47 23.98 13.54
N LYS A 54 0.76 24.22 14.82
CA LYS A 54 1.85 25.10 15.24
C LYS A 54 3.18 24.57 14.69
N VAL A 55 4.01 25.45 14.19
CA VAL A 55 5.39 25.13 13.79
C VAL A 55 6.30 25.32 15.00
N ILE A 56 7.13 24.33 15.27
CA ILE A 56 8.07 24.36 16.40
C ILE A 56 9.38 25.00 15.92
N THR A 57 9.82 26.06 16.57
CA THR A 57 10.96 26.89 16.14
C THR A 57 12.09 27.02 17.17
N GLY A 58 11.87 26.59 18.41
CA GLY A 58 12.86 26.71 19.49
C GLY A 58 12.58 25.78 20.65
N LEU A 59 13.59 25.57 21.50
CA LEU A 59 13.48 24.80 22.75
C LEU A 59 12.71 25.54 23.83
N TRP A 60 12.64 26.88 23.71
CA TRP A 60 12.06 27.74 24.72
C TRP A 60 11.05 28.67 24.05
N ASP A 61 9.86 28.79 24.63
CA ASP A 61 8.87 29.73 24.14
C ASP A 61 9.25 31.14 24.61
N GLU A 62 9.49 32.06 23.67
CA GLU A 62 9.92 33.44 23.99
C GLU A 62 8.86 34.27 24.73
N LYS A 63 7.62 33.76 24.83
CA LYS A 63 6.48 34.49 25.43
C LYS A 63 6.13 34.10 26.86
N GLY A 64 6.94 33.32 27.56
CA GLY A 64 6.98 33.23 29.02
C GLY A 64 5.71 32.81 29.77
N THR A 65 4.70 32.26 29.13
CA THR A 65 3.42 31.97 29.78
C THR A 65 3.21 30.52 30.23
N GLU A 66 4.00 29.56 29.71
CA GLU A 66 3.92 28.15 30.13
C GLU A 66 5.27 27.44 30.01
N ALA A 67 6.25 27.87 30.81
CA ALA A 67 7.63 27.35 30.82
C ALA A 67 7.72 25.82 31.13
N TYR A 68 6.66 25.26 31.68
CA TYR A 68 6.64 23.82 32.03
C TYR A 68 6.27 22.92 30.86
N ASP A 69 5.42 23.38 29.94
CA ASP A 69 5.00 22.60 28.76
C ASP A 69 6.07 22.61 27.66
N SER A 70 6.79 23.74 27.50
CA SER A 70 7.82 23.85 26.45
C SER A 70 9.07 23.00 26.73
N SER A 71 9.41 22.78 28.01
CA SER A 71 10.59 21.98 28.38
C SER A 71 10.47 20.48 28.05
N ILE A 72 9.24 19.99 27.83
CA ILE A 72 8.95 18.57 27.54
C ILE A 72 8.44 18.41 26.08
N GLU A 73 8.24 19.50 25.35
CA GLU A 73 7.65 19.47 24.00
C GLU A 73 8.45 18.57 23.05
N HIS A 74 9.80 18.56 23.12
CA HIS A 74 10.62 17.66 22.30
C HIS A 74 10.42 16.16 22.62
N ILE A 75 10.13 15.81 23.89
CA ILE A 75 9.78 14.43 24.27
C ILE A 75 8.37 14.08 23.77
N GLY A 76 7.42 15.02 23.89
CA GLY A 76 6.07 14.88 23.34
C GLY A 76 6.10 14.62 21.84
N GLU A 77 6.85 15.44 21.10
CA GLU A 77 7.01 15.32 19.66
C GLU A 77 7.74 14.02 19.26
N ALA A 78 8.77 13.60 20.02
CA ALA A 78 9.49 12.35 19.79
C ALA A 78 8.58 11.11 19.96
N LYS A 79 7.62 11.16 20.88
CA LYS A 79 6.62 10.09 21.08
C LYS A 79 5.47 10.16 20.07
N TRP A 80 5.14 11.35 19.60
CA TRP A 80 4.07 11.56 18.63
C TRP A 80 4.47 11.07 17.24
N ALA A 81 5.72 11.34 16.82
CA ALA A 81 6.21 11.04 15.49
C ALA A 81 6.43 9.53 15.29
N GLU A 82 5.89 8.99 14.21
CA GLU A 82 6.16 7.63 13.72
C GLU A 82 7.33 7.60 12.73
N ALA A 83 7.74 8.76 12.20
CA ALA A 83 8.98 8.98 11.47
C ALA A 83 9.43 10.44 11.62
N LEU A 84 10.76 10.65 11.66
CA LEU A 84 11.40 11.97 11.57
C LEU A 84 12.08 12.07 10.20
N VAL A 85 11.73 13.07 9.40
CA VAL A 85 12.43 13.37 8.15
C VAL A 85 13.00 14.78 8.18
N VAL A 86 14.28 14.92 7.88
CA VAL A 86 14.94 16.24 7.81
C VAL A 86 15.20 16.58 6.35
N ALA A 87 14.48 17.57 5.85
CA ALA A 87 14.54 18.00 4.46
C ALA A 87 14.22 19.51 4.31
N PRO A 88 15.18 20.32 3.86
CA PRO A 88 16.56 19.96 3.56
C PRO A 88 17.39 19.65 4.81
N ALA A 89 18.41 18.79 4.68
CA ALA A 89 19.42 18.58 5.70
C ALA A 89 20.75 19.22 5.28
N THR A 90 21.14 20.30 5.97
CA THR A 90 22.41 20.98 5.71
C THR A 90 23.60 20.24 6.32
N ALA A 91 24.81 20.49 5.84
CA ALA A 91 26.04 19.94 6.42
C ALA A 91 26.14 20.20 7.94
N ASN A 92 25.65 21.36 8.41
CA ASN A 92 25.61 21.70 9.83
C ASN A 92 24.72 20.73 10.63
N VAL A 93 23.48 20.49 10.17
CA VAL A 93 22.55 19.58 10.87
C VAL A 93 23.08 18.15 10.84
N ILE A 94 23.64 17.71 9.70
CA ILE A 94 24.28 16.40 9.56
C ILE A 94 25.42 16.24 10.56
N ALA A 95 26.28 17.27 10.71
CA ALA A 95 27.36 17.26 11.69
C ALA A 95 26.84 17.21 13.12
N LYS A 96 25.83 18.03 13.48
CA LYS A 96 25.22 18.00 14.82
C LYS A 96 24.68 16.61 15.16
N PHE A 97 23.94 15.99 14.26
CA PHE A 97 23.40 14.65 14.44
C PHE A 97 24.49 13.59 14.59
N ALA A 98 25.53 13.67 13.77
CA ALA A 98 26.66 12.72 13.82
C ALA A 98 27.44 12.82 15.15
N HIS A 99 27.53 14.01 15.74
CA HIS A 99 28.27 14.26 16.98
C HIS A 99 27.41 14.37 18.24
N GLY A 100 26.06 14.20 18.11
CA GLY A 100 25.16 14.25 19.25
C GLY A 100 25.02 15.64 19.88
N ILE A 101 25.17 16.71 19.08
CA ILE A 101 24.99 18.10 19.54
C ILE A 101 23.49 18.39 19.58
N ALA A 102 22.98 18.82 20.74
CA ALA A 102 21.57 19.11 21.00
C ALA A 102 21.38 20.56 21.47
N ASP A 103 21.72 21.51 20.62
CA ASP A 103 21.69 22.95 20.90
C ASP A 103 20.48 23.68 20.31
N ASP A 104 19.64 22.97 19.57
CA ASP A 104 18.37 23.43 19.04
C ASP A 104 17.28 22.35 19.17
N PHE A 105 16.00 22.72 18.92
CA PHE A 105 14.88 21.78 19.05
C PHE A 105 15.05 20.54 18.13
N LEU A 106 15.43 20.74 16.87
CA LEU A 106 15.56 19.67 15.89
C LEU A 106 16.65 18.67 16.29
N SER A 107 17.80 19.15 16.73
CA SER A 107 18.89 18.29 17.17
C SER A 107 18.59 17.57 18.49
N THR A 108 17.83 18.20 19.40
CA THR A 108 17.33 17.57 20.62
C THR A 108 16.29 16.50 20.31
N LEU A 109 15.34 16.79 19.41
CA LEU A 109 14.34 15.83 18.94
C LEU A 109 14.99 14.60 18.30
N TYR A 110 16.05 14.81 17.51
CA TYR A 110 16.78 13.69 16.90
C TYR A 110 17.34 12.71 17.94
N LEU A 111 17.86 13.21 19.07
CA LEU A 111 18.37 12.34 20.14
C LEU A 111 17.26 11.67 20.95
N ALA A 112 16.09 12.30 21.03
CA ALA A 112 14.95 11.80 21.81
C ALA A 112 14.09 10.79 21.08
N THR A 113 14.09 10.79 19.74
CA THR A 113 13.19 9.95 18.94
C THR A 113 13.69 8.50 18.84
N GLN A 114 12.74 7.56 18.91
CA GLN A 114 12.95 6.14 18.58
C GLN A 114 12.38 5.79 17.20
N ALA A 115 11.71 6.72 16.55
CA ALA A 115 11.15 6.54 15.22
C ALA A 115 12.26 6.48 14.16
N PRO A 116 12.05 5.84 13.02
CA PRO A 116 13.00 5.86 11.92
C PRO A 116 13.29 7.30 11.49
N VAL A 117 14.57 7.60 11.32
CA VAL A 117 15.06 8.91 10.90
C VAL A 117 15.53 8.84 9.46
N LEU A 118 15.08 9.80 8.65
CA LEU A 118 15.49 9.98 7.26
C LEU A 118 16.07 11.39 7.11
N ILE A 119 17.13 11.52 6.33
CA ILE A 119 17.67 12.85 5.98
C ILE A 119 17.81 12.99 4.47
N ALA A 120 17.42 14.14 3.94
CA ALA A 120 17.60 14.54 2.56
C ALA A 120 18.61 15.67 2.47
N PRO A 121 19.91 15.37 2.21
CA PRO A 121 20.95 16.38 2.14
C PRO A 121 20.68 17.40 1.04
N ALA A 122 21.05 18.67 1.33
CA ALA A 122 21.02 19.75 0.36
C ALA A 122 22.14 20.76 0.64
N MET A 123 23.12 20.85 -0.27
CA MET A 123 24.27 21.73 -0.13
C MET A 123 25.00 21.86 -1.48
N ASN A 124 25.98 22.77 -1.55
CA ASN A 124 26.88 22.85 -2.70
C ASN A 124 27.66 21.54 -2.92
N THR A 125 28.04 21.22 -4.14
CA THR A 125 28.74 19.99 -4.53
C THR A 125 30.02 19.78 -3.72
N ASN A 126 30.85 20.83 -3.55
CA ASN A 126 32.09 20.75 -2.81
C ASN A 126 31.84 20.45 -1.33
N MET A 127 30.78 21.01 -0.76
CA MET A 127 30.37 20.69 0.63
C MET A 127 29.89 19.24 0.75
N TRP A 128 29.15 18.74 -0.25
CA TRP A 128 28.68 17.36 -0.25
C TRP A 128 29.83 16.36 -0.35
N THR A 129 30.76 16.59 -1.30
CA THR A 129 31.91 15.69 -1.50
C THR A 129 33.02 15.87 -0.48
N HIS A 130 32.92 16.87 0.40
CA HIS A 130 33.93 17.12 1.42
C HIS A 130 34.06 15.95 2.37
N ALA A 131 35.31 15.52 2.65
CA ALA A 131 35.62 14.34 3.48
C ALA A 131 34.91 14.38 4.85
N ALA A 132 34.84 15.55 5.51
CA ALA A 132 34.13 15.69 6.79
C ALA A 132 32.62 15.45 6.66
N THR A 133 31.98 15.93 5.58
CA THR A 133 30.56 15.69 5.34
C THR A 133 30.29 14.21 5.10
N GLN A 134 31.11 13.56 4.26
CA GLN A 134 30.96 12.13 3.98
C GLN A 134 31.21 11.26 5.21
N ALA A 135 32.22 11.62 6.05
CA ALA A 135 32.45 10.94 7.32
C ALA A 135 31.23 11.04 8.26
N ASN A 136 30.61 12.22 8.39
CA ASN A 136 29.42 12.42 9.21
C ASN A 136 28.21 11.65 8.67
N VAL A 137 28.03 11.60 7.35
CA VAL A 137 26.98 10.82 6.69
C VAL A 137 27.15 9.34 6.98
N GLU A 138 28.38 8.83 6.91
CA GLU A 138 28.68 7.42 7.20
C GLU A 138 28.41 7.06 8.66
N ILE A 139 28.76 7.93 9.61
CA ILE A 139 28.42 7.75 11.03
C ILE A 139 26.89 7.61 11.20
N LEU A 140 26.12 8.45 10.50
CA LEU A 140 24.65 8.40 10.59
C LEU A 140 24.08 7.13 9.94
N ARG A 141 24.64 6.67 8.81
CA ARG A 141 24.25 5.38 8.20
C ARG A 141 24.46 4.21 9.16
N GLN A 142 25.63 4.15 9.81
CA GLN A 142 25.95 3.10 10.79
C GLN A 142 25.01 3.12 12.00
N ARG A 143 24.44 4.27 12.34
CA ARG A 143 23.43 4.42 13.40
C ARG A 143 21.98 4.15 12.91
N GLY A 144 21.80 3.72 11.65
CA GLY A 144 20.49 3.38 11.11
C GLY A 144 19.71 4.55 10.51
N VAL A 145 20.31 5.76 10.41
CA VAL A 145 19.69 6.88 9.71
C VAL A 145 19.67 6.62 8.21
N ARG A 146 18.50 6.74 7.59
CA ARG A 146 18.35 6.55 6.14
C ARG A 146 18.70 7.82 5.40
N ILE A 147 19.72 7.75 4.56
CA ILE A 147 20.16 8.87 3.71
C ILE A 147 19.40 8.78 2.39
N ILE A 148 18.68 9.85 2.04
CA ILE A 148 18.04 9.98 0.73
C ILE A 148 19.05 10.77 -0.12
N GLU A 149 19.74 10.07 -1.02
CA GLU A 149 20.84 10.64 -1.80
C GLU A 149 20.42 11.92 -2.51
N PRO A 150 21.26 12.96 -2.47
CA PRO A 150 20.96 14.18 -3.20
C PRO A 150 20.99 13.94 -4.72
N GLY A 151 20.12 14.63 -5.44
CA GLY A 151 20.13 14.62 -6.89
C GLY A 151 21.34 15.34 -7.47
N SER A 152 21.64 15.07 -8.75
CA SER A 152 22.62 15.80 -9.55
C SER A 152 21.89 16.79 -10.47
N GLY A 153 22.49 17.95 -10.70
CA GLY A 153 21.96 18.99 -11.59
C GLY A 153 22.55 20.35 -11.31
N GLU A 154 21.99 21.38 -11.94
CA GLU A 154 22.37 22.77 -11.70
C GLU A 154 21.95 23.20 -10.29
N LEU A 155 22.90 23.76 -9.56
CA LEU A 155 22.72 24.27 -8.20
C LEU A 155 22.47 25.79 -8.23
N ALA A 156 21.95 26.34 -7.14
CA ALA A 156 21.65 27.78 -7.04
C ALA A 156 22.88 28.70 -7.20
N CYS A 157 24.08 28.16 -7.04
CA CYS A 157 25.36 28.87 -7.26
C CYS A 157 25.85 28.78 -8.73
N GLY A 158 25.12 28.10 -9.62
CA GLY A 158 25.54 27.89 -11.01
C GLY A 158 26.41 26.66 -11.25
N ASP A 159 26.87 25.98 -10.20
CA ASP A 159 27.63 24.74 -10.33
C ASP A 159 26.70 23.58 -10.77
N VAL A 160 27.24 22.63 -11.52
CA VAL A 160 26.55 21.40 -11.91
C VAL A 160 27.19 20.22 -11.16
N GLY A 161 26.39 19.49 -10.39
CA GLY A 161 26.89 18.33 -9.65
C GLY A 161 25.89 17.78 -8.64
N ALA A 162 26.37 16.85 -7.81
CA ALA A 162 25.59 16.29 -6.71
C ALA A 162 25.46 17.30 -5.56
N GLY A 163 24.31 17.29 -4.87
CA GLY A 163 24.08 18.19 -3.72
C GLY A 163 22.69 18.82 -3.70
N ARG A 164 21.94 18.71 -4.81
CA ARG A 164 20.54 19.16 -4.90
C ARG A 164 19.65 18.25 -4.05
N MET A 165 18.79 18.83 -3.20
CA MET A 165 17.82 18.05 -2.45
C MET A 165 17.02 17.13 -3.38
N ALA A 166 16.86 15.87 -2.98
CA ALA A 166 15.99 14.93 -3.69
C ALA A 166 14.58 15.51 -3.88
N GLU A 167 13.89 15.09 -4.93
CA GLU A 167 12.56 15.62 -5.21
C GLU A 167 11.56 15.21 -4.11
N PRO A 168 10.58 16.08 -3.77
CA PRO A 168 9.64 15.87 -2.68
C PRO A 168 8.91 14.54 -2.73
N GLU A 169 8.57 14.05 -3.92
CA GLU A 169 7.90 12.77 -4.14
C GLU A 169 8.80 11.59 -3.78
N ILE A 170 10.10 11.67 -4.08
CA ILE A 170 11.08 10.63 -3.72
C ILE A 170 11.23 10.57 -2.20
N ILE A 171 11.31 11.73 -1.53
CA ILE A 171 11.40 11.81 -0.07
C ILE A 171 10.13 11.24 0.58
N ALA A 172 8.95 11.66 0.10
CA ALA A 172 7.66 11.16 0.62
C ALA A 172 7.54 9.64 0.47
N LYS A 173 7.99 9.08 -0.66
CA LYS A 173 8.03 7.63 -0.89
C LYS A 173 8.99 6.93 0.08
N ALA A 174 10.16 7.48 0.33
CA ALA A 174 11.14 6.93 1.29
C ALA A 174 10.57 6.91 2.72
N VAL A 175 9.83 7.97 3.13
CA VAL A 175 9.14 8.04 4.43
C VAL A 175 8.05 6.96 4.52
N LEU A 176 7.22 6.79 3.49
CA LEU A 176 6.19 5.75 3.46
C LEU A 176 6.81 4.34 3.60
N ASN A 177 7.92 4.11 2.91
CA ASN A 177 8.66 2.84 3.03
C ASN A 177 9.24 2.65 4.45
N ALA A 178 9.72 3.72 5.09
CA ALA A 178 10.21 3.67 6.46
C ALA A 178 9.11 3.36 7.48
N LEU A 179 7.90 3.84 7.21
CA LEU A 179 6.67 3.55 7.97
C LEU A 179 6.06 2.17 7.65
N GLY A 180 6.76 1.34 6.87
CA GLY A 180 6.24 0.03 6.44
C GLY A 180 5.14 0.11 5.38
N ARG A 181 4.90 1.28 4.79
CA ARG A 181 3.88 1.47 3.76
C ARG A 181 4.51 1.22 2.39
N ARG A 182 4.08 0.16 1.74
CA ARG A 182 4.51 -0.17 0.38
C ARG A 182 3.71 0.64 -0.64
N LEU A 183 4.36 1.11 -1.71
CA LEU A 183 3.71 1.71 -2.89
C LEU A 183 3.98 0.85 -4.14
N ASP A 184 3.98 -0.43 -3.96
CA ASP A 184 4.32 -1.43 -4.98
C ASP A 184 3.18 -1.69 -5.99
N LEU A 185 2.01 -1.11 -5.75
CA LEU A 185 0.89 -1.06 -6.71
C LEU A 185 0.72 0.34 -7.34
N ALA A 186 1.71 1.24 -7.18
CA ALA A 186 1.68 2.53 -7.85
C ALA A 186 1.69 2.36 -9.38
N GLY A 187 0.75 3.03 -10.06
CA GLY A 187 0.54 2.88 -11.51
C GLY A 187 -0.42 1.74 -11.89
N GLU A 188 -0.81 0.88 -10.95
CA GLU A 188 -1.82 -0.14 -11.16
C GLU A 188 -3.25 0.43 -11.02
N THR A 189 -4.16 -0.10 -11.82
CA THR A 189 -5.60 0.07 -11.62
C THR A 189 -6.19 -1.27 -11.20
N VAL A 190 -6.71 -1.34 -9.97
CA VAL A 190 -7.27 -2.56 -9.37
C VAL A 190 -8.79 -2.47 -9.34
N LEU A 191 -9.45 -3.37 -10.07
CA LEU A 191 -10.91 -3.53 -10.02
C LEU A 191 -11.24 -4.64 -9.02
N VAL A 192 -12.02 -4.32 -7.99
CA VAL A 192 -12.45 -5.27 -6.96
C VAL A 192 -13.97 -5.38 -6.99
N THR A 193 -14.51 -6.61 -6.99
CA THR A 193 -15.94 -6.80 -6.72
C THR A 193 -16.13 -7.23 -5.27
N ALA A 194 -17.17 -6.73 -4.60
CA ALA A 194 -17.45 -6.99 -3.19
C ALA A 194 -18.95 -7.14 -2.91
N GLY A 195 -19.28 -7.70 -1.75
CA GLY A 195 -20.67 -7.89 -1.32
C GLY A 195 -21.37 -9.06 -1.99
N GLY A 196 -22.61 -9.31 -1.60
CA GLY A 196 -23.49 -10.29 -2.22
C GLY A 196 -24.48 -9.65 -3.18
N THR A 197 -24.78 -10.29 -4.31
CA THR A 197 -25.90 -9.86 -5.16
C THR A 197 -27.25 -10.30 -4.58
N ARG A 198 -28.30 -9.61 -4.97
CA ARG A 198 -29.68 -9.87 -4.55
C ARG A 198 -30.57 -9.94 -5.77
N GLU A 199 -31.15 -11.11 -5.99
CA GLU A 199 -32.03 -11.38 -7.12
C GLU A 199 -33.48 -11.29 -6.61
N ALA A 200 -34.22 -10.29 -7.07
CA ALA A 200 -35.56 -10.04 -6.56
C ALA A 200 -36.52 -11.20 -6.85
N LEU A 201 -37.29 -11.59 -5.86
CA LEU A 201 -38.49 -12.45 -5.99
C LEU A 201 -39.74 -11.60 -6.12
N ASP A 202 -39.79 -10.54 -5.36
CA ASP A 202 -40.86 -9.53 -5.34
C ASP A 202 -40.26 -8.20 -4.80
N PRO A 203 -40.97 -7.09 -4.70
CA PRO A 203 -40.45 -5.82 -4.18
C PRO A 203 -39.89 -5.88 -2.73
N VAL A 204 -40.13 -6.96 -1.99
CA VAL A 204 -39.77 -7.10 -0.58
C VAL A 204 -38.73 -8.19 -0.35
N ARG A 205 -38.77 -9.26 -1.12
CA ARG A 205 -37.95 -10.48 -0.94
C ARG A 205 -36.99 -10.69 -2.08
N PHE A 206 -35.84 -11.25 -1.77
CA PHE A 206 -34.80 -11.57 -2.73
C PHE A 206 -34.12 -12.90 -2.39
N LEU A 207 -33.52 -13.51 -3.39
CA LEU A 207 -32.54 -14.59 -3.28
C LEU A 207 -31.15 -14.00 -3.32
N GLY A 208 -30.22 -14.48 -2.52
CA GLY A 208 -28.85 -14.02 -2.54
C GLY A 208 -27.94 -14.82 -1.62
N ASN A 209 -26.63 -14.67 -1.83
CA ASN A 209 -25.61 -15.33 -1.03
C ASN A 209 -25.29 -14.49 0.22
N ARG A 210 -24.95 -15.16 1.34
CA ARG A 210 -24.42 -14.49 2.53
C ARG A 210 -23.08 -13.84 2.17
N SER A 211 -22.97 -12.54 2.34
CA SER A 211 -21.72 -11.81 2.20
C SER A 211 -21.85 -10.42 2.78
N SER A 212 -21.00 -10.07 3.73
CA SER A 212 -20.91 -8.71 4.27
C SER A 212 -20.12 -7.76 3.37
N GLY A 213 -19.33 -8.31 2.43
CA GLY A 213 -18.41 -7.55 1.58
C GLY A 213 -17.05 -7.22 2.23
N LYS A 214 -16.85 -7.53 3.54
CA LYS A 214 -15.66 -7.16 4.31
C LYS A 214 -14.34 -7.50 3.60
N MET A 215 -14.23 -8.69 3.00
CA MET A 215 -12.97 -9.11 2.33
C MET A 215 -12.69 -8.26 1.09
N GLY A 216 -13.70 -8.03 0.23
CA GLY A 216 -13.53 -7.18 -0.95
C GLY A 216 -13.20 -5.73 -0.59
N TYR A 217 -13.82 -5.18 0.45
CA TYR A 217 -13.50 -3.85 0.97
C TYR A 217 -12.09 -3.80 1.56
N ALA A 218 -11.64 -4.84 2.27
CA ALA A 218 -10.27 -4.95 2.77
C ALA A 218 -9.23 -4.99 1.64
N LEU A 219 -9.52 -5.73 0.56
CA LEU A 219 -8.67 -5.77 -0.65
C LEU A 219 -8.61 -4.41 -1.35
N ALA A 220 -9.75 -3.72 -1.48
CA ALA A 220 -9.82 -2.38 -2.05
C ALA A 220 -8.99 -1.37 -1.23
N ASP A 221 -9.13 -1.40 0.12
CA ASP A 221 -8.34 -0.53 1.00
C ASP A 221 -6.85 -0.88 0.99
N ALA A 222 -6.49 -2.16 0.98
CA ALA A 222 -5.11 -2.62 0.87
C ALA A 222 -4.46 -2.14 -0.44
N ALA A 223 -5.12 -2.38 -1.58
CA ALA A 223 -4.62 -1.96 -2.89
C ALA A 223 -4.44 -0.44 -2.97
N ARG A 224 -5.44 0.34 -2.50
CA ARG A 224 -5.35 1.80 -2.40
C ARG A 224 -4.18 2.25 -1.53
N SER A 225 -4.02 1.63 -0.37
CA SER A 225 -2.94 1.95 0.57
C SER A 225 -1.55 1.68 -0.01
N ARG A 226 -1.47 0.77 -0.98
CA ARG A 226 -0.26 0.40 -1.75
C ARG A 226 -0.10 1.22 -3.04
N GLY A 227 -0.90 2.27 -3.23
CA GLY A 227 -0.75 3.26 -4.30
C GLY A 227 -1.56 2.98 -5.57
N ALA A 228 -2.41 1.95 -5.60
CA ALA A 228 -3.27 1.68 -6.74
C ALA A 228 -4.42 2.70 -6.89
N ARG A 229 -4.83 2.96 -8.12
CA ARG A 229 -6.18 3.45 -8.43
C ARG A 229 -7.15 2.28 -8.23
N VAL A 230 -8.22 2.46 -7.45
CA VAL A 230 -9.14 1.37 -7.12
C VAL A 230 -10.54 1.67 -7.63
N ILE A 231 -11.12 0.72 -8.36
CA ILE A 231 -12.50 0.67 -8.80
C ILE A 231 -13.20 -0.43 -7.99
N LEU A 232 -14.09 -0.05 -7.08
CA LEU A 232 -14.83 -0.98 -6.24
C LEU A 232 -16.27 -1.13 -6.75
N ILE A 233 -16.61 -2.31 -7.30
CA ILE A 233 -17.97 -2.65 -7.70
C ILE A 233 -18.61 -3.43 -6.55
N SER A 234 -19.58 -2.82 -5.87
CA SER A 234 -20.16 -3.38 -4.65
C SER A 234 -21.63 -3.71 -4.79
N GLY A 235 -21.96 -4.96 -4.50
CA GLY A 235 -23.31 -5.35 -4.11
C GLY A 235 -23.74 -4.66 -2.80
N PRO A 236 -25.01 -4.84 -2.36
CA PRO A 236 -25.49 -4.25 -1.12
C PRO A 236 -24.60 -4.59 0.08
N SER A 237 -24.11 -3.57 0.77
CA SER A 237 -23.27 -3.66 1.95
C SER A 237 -23.51 -2.46 2.86
N SER A 238 -23.38 -2.65 4.17
CA SER A 238 -23.42 -1.58 5.18
C SER A 238 -22.07 -0.89 5.37
N LEU A 239 -21.00 -1.39 4.73
CA LEU A 239 -19.65 -0.86 4.87
C LEU A 239 -19.50 0.48 4.14
N HIS A 240 -18.71 1.37 4.72
CA HIS A 240 -18.29 2.59 4.05
C HIS A 240 -17.12 2.27 3.10
N PRO A 241 -17.18 2.75 1.84
CA PRO A 241 -16.08 2.53 0.91
C PRO A 241 -14.81 3.22 1.40
N PRO A 242 -13.63 2.64 1.15
CA PRO A 242 -12.36 3.28 1.45
C PRO A 242 -12.27 4.66 0.75
N ALA A 243 -11.69 5.65 1.44
CA ALA A 243 -11.53 6.98 0.87
C ALA A 243 -10.77 6.94 -0.47
N ARG A 244 -11.15 7.78 -1.42
CA ARG A 244 -10.53 7.87 -2.76
C ARG A 244 -10.61 6.59 -3.61
N CYS A 245 -11.55 5.68 -3.32
CA CYS A 245 -11.92 4.61 -4.24
C CYS A 245 -13.09 5.08 -5.12
N GLU A 246 -13.04 4.72 -6.40
CA GLU A 246 -14.20 4.86 -7.28
C GLU A 246 -15.18 3.74 -6.95
N ILE A 247 -16.41 4.09 -6.54
CA ILE A 247 -17.41 3.08 -6.19
C ILE A 247 -18.52 3.02 -7.24
N VAL A 248 -18.82 1.79 -7.67
CA VAL A 248 -19.98 1.46 -8.51
C VAL A 248 -20.90 0.55 -7.69
N LYS A 249 -22.07 1.05 -7.31
CA LYS A 249 -23.07 0.27 -6.56
C LYS A 249 -23.96 -0.50 -7.52
N VAL A 250 -24.16 -1.78 -7.23
CA VAL A 250 -24.99 -2.71 -8.00
C VAL A 250 -25.86 -3.51 -7.04
N THR A 251 -26.91 -4.15 -7.55
CA THR A 251 -27.80 -4.97 -6.73
C THR A 251 -27.83 -6.41 -7.23
N THR A 252 -27.98 -6.61 -8.54
CA THR A 252 -28.13 -7.95 -9.15
C THR A 252 -26.83 -8.46 -9.77
N ALA A 253 -26.79 -9.75 -10.08
CA ALA A 253 -25.69 -10.39 -10.81
C ALA A 253 -25.51 -9.75 -12.20
N ASP A 254 -26.59 -9.46 -12.90
CA ASP A 254 -26.56 -8.82 -14.22
C ASP A 254 -25.99 -7.41 -14.15
N GLN A 255 -26.37 -6.62 -13.15
CA GLN A 255 -25.79 -5.29 -12.93
C GLN A 255 -24.31 -5.37 -12.59
N MET A 256 -23.90 -6.32 -11.75
CA MET A 256 -22.49 -6.54 -11.42
C MET A 256 -21.68 -6.95 -12.66
N ARG A 257 -22.23 -7.85 -13.48
CA ARG A 257 -21.63 -8.23 -14.75
C ARG A 257 -21.43 -7.05 -15.68
N ALA A 258 -22.49 -6.26 -15.90
CA ALA A 258 -22.42 -5.08 -16.76
C ALA A 258 -21.36 -4.08 -16.26
N ALA A 259 -21.35 -3.76 -14.97
CA ALA A 259 -20.38 -2.86 -14.38
C ALA A 259 -18.92 -3.36 -14.47
N VAL A 260 -18.69 -4.67 -14.29
CA VAL A 260 -17.38 -5.27 -14.45
C VAL A 260 -16.90 -5.17 -15.91
N LEU A 261 -17.75 -5.53 -16.87
CA LEU A 261 -17.38 -5.50 -18.28
C LEU A 261 -17.16 -4.09 -18.82
N ASP A 262 -17.91 -3.12 -18.34
CA ASP A 262 -17.74 -1.70 -18.68
C ASP A 262 -16.37 -1.16 -18.23
N ARG A 263 -15.94 -1.55 -17.03
CA ARG A 263 -14.73 -0.99 -16.39
C ARG A 263 -13.49 -1.88 -16.51
N MET A 264 -13.62 -3.15 -16.93
CA MET A 264 -12.49 -4.10 -16.96
C MET A 264 -11.31 -3.64 -17.81
N ASN A 265 -11.58 -2.87 -18.87
CA ASN A 265 -10.54 -2.38 -19.76
C ASN A 265 -9.63 -1.29 -19.14
N GLU A 266 -10.05 -0.67 -18.05
CA GLU A 266 -9.22 0.28 -17.29
C GLU A 266 -8.30 -0.45 -16.31
N ALA A 267 -8.67 -1.67 -15.88
CA ALA A 267 -7.97 -2.39 -14.84
C ALA A 267 -6.75 -3.17 -15.38
N THR A 268 -5.69 -3.19 -14.60
CA THR A 268 -4.52 -4.04 -14.79
C THR A 268 -4.57 -5.30 -13.92
N LEU A 269 -5.35 -5.23 -12.83
CA LEU A 269 -5.64 -6.33 -11.90
C LEU A 269 -7.14 -6.36 -11.60
N ILE A 270 -7.76 -7.52 -11.75
CA ILE A 270 -9.18 -7.75 -11.48
C ILE A 270 -9.33 -8.80 -10.39
N ILE A 271 -9.94 -8.44 -9.25
CA ILE A 271 -10.16 -9.32 -8.10
C ILE A 271 -11.66 -9.54 -7.91
N LYS A 272 -12.11 -10.75 -8.17
CA LYS A 272 -13.53 -11.15 -8.09
C LYS A 272 -13.85 -11.74 -6.71
N ALA A 273 -14.05 -10.85 -5.70
CA ALA A 273 -14.31 -11.25 -4.31
C ALA A 273 -15.80 -11.18 -3.91
N ALA A 274 -16.69 -10.74 -4.80
CA ALA A 274 -18.13 -10.71 -4.55
C ALA A 274 -18.74 -12.11 -4.53
N ALA A 275 -19.75 -12.31 -3.68
CA ALA A 275 -20.58 -13.50 -3.64
C ALA A 275 -21.78 -13.32 -4.59
N VAL A 276 -21.55 -13.59 -5.87
CA VAL A 276 -22.58 -13.47 -6.91
C VAL A 276 -23.54 -14.67 -6.81
N ALA A 277 -24.83 -14.41 -6.88
CA ALA A 277 -25.84 -15.48 -6.91
C ALA A 277 -25.71 -16.31 -8.21
N ASP A 278 -25.65 -17.64 -8.08
CA ASP A 278 -25.54 -18.58 -9.21
C ASP A 278 -26.87 -18.75 -9.94
N TYR A 279 -27.99 -18.39 -9.27
CA TYR A 279 -29.33 -18.51 -9.80
C TYR A 279 -30.13 -17.24 -9.56
N ARG A 280 -31.07 -16.95 -10.47
CA ARG A 280 -32.07 -15.89 -10.35
C ARG A 280 -33.47 -16.41 -10.63
N PRO A 281 -34.53 -15.82 -10.08
CA PRO A 281 -35.89 -16.15 -10.43
C PRO A 281 -36.15 -15.91 -11.93
N VAL A 282 -36.84 -16.85 -12.56
CA VAL A 282 -37.29 -16.69 -13.96
C VAL A 282 -38.36 -15.60 -14.07
N VAL A 283 -39.25 -15.50 -13.07
CA VAL A 283 -40.29 -14.50 -13.00
C VAL A 283 -40.15 -13.73 -11.70
N VAL A 284 -40.11 -12.41 -11.80
CA VAL A 284 -40.15 -11.48 -10.66
C VAL A 284 -41.57 -10.91 -10.56
N SER A 285 -42.16 -10.99 -9.37
CA SER A 285 -43.51 -10.45 -9.15
C SER A 285 -43.44 -8.92 -8.91
N ASP A 286 -44.32 -8.16 -9.58
CA ASP A 286 -44.44 -6.71 -9.36
C ASP A 286 -45.07 -6.35 -8.02
N HIS A 287 -45.70 -7.33 -7.35
CA HIS A 287 -46.36 -7.17 -6.08
C HIS A 287 -45.84 -8.16 -5.05
N LYS A 288 -45.88 -7.77 -3.78
CA LYS A 288 -45.55 -8.66 -2.66
C LYS A 288 -46.40 -9.94 -2.72
N LEU A 289 -45.73 -11.08 -2.89
CA LEU A 289 -46.37 -12.41 -2.89
C LEU A 289 -47.03 -12.67 -1.53
N LYS A 290 -48.34 -12.91 -1.54
CA LYS A 290 -49.12 -13.23 -0.32
C LYS A 290 -48.85 -14.70 0.08
N ARG A 291 -48.84 -14.97 1.39
CA ARG A 291 -48.68 -16.31 1.91
C ARG A 291 -50.00 -17.09 1.77
N THR A 292 -50.06 -18.02 0.80
CA THR A 292 -51.22 -18.87 0.53
C THR A 292 -50.92 -20.36 0.69
N GLY A 293 -49.69 -20.72 1.09
CA GLY A 293 -49.20 -22.10 1.22
C GLY A 293 -47.74 -22.22 0.83
N PRO A 294 -47.27 -23.39 0.46
CA PRO A 294 -45.91 -23.61 -0.09
C PRO A 294 -45.69 -22.75 -1.34
N LEU A 295 -44.51 -22.16 -1.48
CA LEU A 295 -44.14 -21.38 -2.66
C LEU A 295 -43.05 -22.14 -3.46
N THR A 296 -43.33 -22.42 -4.72
CA THR A 296 -42.34 -22.93 -5.67
C THR A 296 -41.82 -21.79 -6.52
N VAL A 297 -40.51 -21.66 -6.63
CA VAL A 297 -39.85 -20.62 -7.45
C VAL A 297 -39.00 -21.32 -8.50
N GLU A 298 -39.27 -21.02 -9.77
CA GLU A 298 -38.43 -21.45 -10.87
C GLU A 298 -37.20 -20.57 -10.96
N LEU A 299 -36.00 -21.20 -11.06
CA LEU A 299 -34.74 -20.51 -11.07
C LEU A 299 -33.99 -20.77 -12.39
N ALA A 300 -33.42 -19.72 -12.96
CA ALA A 300 -32.50 -19.79 -14.09
C ALA A 300 -31.07 -19.50 -13.61
N PRO A 301 -30.04 -20.12 -14.21
CA PRO A 301 -28.65 -19.81 -13.90
C PRO A 301 -28.31 -18.37 -14.31
N THR A 302 -27.43 -17.73 -13.56
CA THR A 302 -26.85 -16.44 -13.90
C THR A 302 -25.60 -16.62 -14.76
N GLU A 303 -25.17 -15.57 -15.44
CA GLU A 303 -23.95 -15.60 -16.25
C GLU A 303 -22.70 -15.66 -15.39
N ASP A 304 -21.72 -16.47 -15.81
CA ASP A 304 -20.44 -16.63 -15.13
C ASP A 304 -19.51 -15.44 -15.43
N ILE A 305 -19.52 -14.44 -14.55
CA ILE A 305 -18.74 -13.21 -14.72
C ILE A 305 -17.23 -13.51 -14.78
N LEU A 306 -16.72 -14.45 -13.94
CA LEU A 306 -15.29 -14.75 -13.89
C LEU A 306 -14.82 -15.36 -15.23
N ALA A 307 -15.55 -16.35 -15.74
CA ALA A 307 -15.23 -16.98 -17.02
C ALA A 307 -15.32 -15.97 -18.17
N GLU A 308 -16.29 -15.04 -18.15
CA GLU A 308 -16.43 -14.02 -19.17
C GLU A 308 -15.29 -13.00 -19.13
N VAL A 309 -14.87 -12.54 -17.94
CA VAL A 309 -13.73 -11.62 -17.76
C VAL A 309 -12.44 -12.26 -18.27
N VAL A 310 -12.20 -13.53 -17.93
CA VAL A 310 -11.02 -14.27 -18.43
C VAL A 310 -11.01 -14.36 -19.96
N ARG A 311 -12.14 -14.67 -20.56
CA ARG A 311 -12.27 -14.77 -22.03
C ARG A 311 -12.01 -13.44 -22.75
N ARG A 312 -12.35 -12.31 -22.10
CA ARG A 312 -12.23 -10.94 -22.66
C ARG A 312 -10.98 -10.20 -22.20
N ARG A 313 -10.11 -10.84 -21.38
CA ARG A 313 -8.95 -10.16 -20.81
C ARG A 313 -7.99 -9.64 -21.87
N ARG A 314 -7.36 -8.53 -21.58
CA ARG A 314 -6.26 -7.99 -22.38
C ARG A 314 -4.92 -8.60 -21.96
N PRO A 315 -3.92 -8.64 -22.84
CA PRO A 315 -2.56 -9.04 -22.46
C PRO A 315 -2.06 -8.24 -21.25
N GLY A 316 -1.44 -8.92 -20.28
CA GLY A 316 -0.90 -8.31 -19.05
C GLY A 316 -1.92 -8.05 -17.94
N GLN A 317 -3.22 -8.29 -18.15
CA GLN A 317 -4.20 -8.25 -17.07
C GLN A 317 -4.11 -9.50 -16.20
N LEU A 318 -4.03 -9.32 -14.88
CA LEU A 318 -4.16 -10.41 -13.92
C LEU A 318 -5.61 -10.51 -13.43
N ILE A 319 -6.11 -11.74 -13.34
CA ILE A 319 -7.47 -12.03 -12.91
C ILE A 319 -7.45 -13.03 -11.77
N VAL A 320 -7.95 -12.61 -10.61
CA VAL A 320 -8.01 -13.43 -9.39
C VAL A 320 -9.46 -13.63 -8.99
N GLY A 321 -9.84 -14.90 -8.85
CA GLY A 321 -11.18 -15.29 -8.37
C GLY A 321 -11.16 -15.64 -6.88
N PHE A 322 -12.35 -15.68 -6.27
CA PHE A 322 -12.56 -16.20 -4.94
C PHE A 322 -13.47 -17.44 -5.00
N ALA A 323 -13.23 -18.39 -4.09
CA ALA A 323 -14.05 -19.54 -3.85
C ALA A 323 -14.34 -19.68 -2.36
N ALA A 324 -15.56 -20.01 -2.00
CA ALA A 324 -15.97 -20.38 -0.66
C ALA A 324 -16.40 -21.85 -0.72
N GLU A 325 -15.57 -22.73 -0.18
CA GLU A 325 -15.79 -24.18 -0.25
C GLU A 325 -15.93 -24.75 1.17
N THR A 326 -16.92 -25.59 1.34
CA THR A 326 -17.20 -26.25 2.65
C THR A 326 -16.53 -27.62 2.74
N GLU A 327 -16.31 -28.29 1.61
CA GLU A 327 -15.71 -29.63 1.51
C GLU A 327 -14.69 -29.67 0.36
N ASN A 328 -13.66 -30.54 0.47
CA ASN A 328 -12.64 -30.77 -0.57
C ASN A 328 -12.05 -29.49 -1.18
N ARG A 329 -11.77 -28.51 -0.31
CA ARG A 329 -11.41 -27.13 -0.68
C ARG A 329 -10.32 -27.03 -1.73
N MET A 330 -9.25 -27.83 -1.56
CA MET A 330 -8.11 -27.79 -2.46
C MET A 330 -8.43 -28.35 -3.85
N GLU A 331 -9.17 -29.44 -3.91
CA GLU A 331 -9.56 -30.07 -5.15
C GLU A 331 -10.56 -29.20 -5.92
N ASN A 332 -11.60 -28.71 -5.22
CA ASN A 332 -12.60 -27.81 -5.80
C ASN A 332 -11.98 -26.49 -6.26
N GLY A 333 -11.06 -25.92 -5.48
CA GLY A 333 -10.33 -24.71 -5.83
C GLY A 333 -9.48 -24.89 -7.09
N ARG A 334 -8.73 -26.00 -7.20
CA ARG A 334 -7.94 -26.33 -8.39
C ARG A 334 -8.82 -26.58 -9.61
N ALA A 335 -9.90 -27.36 -9.45
CA ALA A 335 -10.87 -27.58 -10.54
C ALA A 335 -11.48 -26.26 -11.03
N LYS A 336 -11.82 -25.35 -10.11
CA LYS A 336 -12.32 -24.01 -10.45
C LYS A 336 -11.27 -23.18 -11.18
N LEU A 337 -10.02 -23.17 -10.73
CA LEU A 337 -8.91 -22.48 -11.37
C LEU A 337 -8.74 -22.92 -12.82
N LEU A 338 -8.63 -24.21 -13.05
CA LEU A 338 -8.45 -24.80 -14.39
C LEU A 338 -9.66 -24.52 -15.29
N ARG A 339 -10.88 -24.74 -14.78
CA ARG A 339 -12.12 -24.53 -15.53
C ARG A 339 -12.32 -23.06 -15.92
N LYS A 340 -11.97 -22.12 -15.06
CA LYS A 340 -12.15 -20.69 -15.30
C LYS A 340 -10.99 -20.04 -16.04
N GLY A 341 -9.79 -20.61 -15.97
CA GLY A 341 -8.58 -20.05 -16.61
C GLY A 341 -8.12 -18.72 -15.99
N ALA A 342 -8.44 -18.48 -14.70
CA ALA A 342 -7.94 -17.36 -13.94
C ALA A 342 -6.45 -17.54 -13.59
N ASP A 343 -5.74 -16.47 -13.26
CA ASP A 343 -4.31 -16.55 -12.88
C ASP A 343 -4.14 -17.10 -11.46
N ALA A 344 -5.13 -16.83 -10.59
CA ALA A 344 -5.19 -17.41 -9.25
C ALA A 344 -6.63 -17.51 -8.74
N ILE A 345 -6.82 -18.40 -7.76
CA ILE A 345 -8.05 -18.51 -6.95
C ILE A 345 -7.69 -18.43 -5.47
N VAL A 346 -8.36 -17.56 -4.75
CA VAL A 346 -8.31 -17.50 -3.28
C VAL A 346 -9.45 -18.34 -2.72
N VAL A 347 -9.14 -19.43 -2.06
CA VAL A 347 -10.11 -20.33 -1.44
C VAL A 347 -10.25 -19.93 0.03
N ASN A 348 -11.42 -19.41 0.41
CA ASN A 348 -11.72 -19.07 1.79
C ASN A 348 -12.06 -20.31 2.60
N ASP A 349 -11.57 -20.39 3.83
CA ASP A 349 -12.01 -21.36 4.81
C ASP A 349 -13.31 -20.85 5.48
N VAL A 350 -14.42 -21.48 5.15
CA VAL A 350 -15.74 -21.13 5.73
C VAL A 350 -16.29 -22.24 6.66
N ALA A 351 -15.49 -23.28 6.91
CA ALA A 351 -15.93 -24.46 7.68
C ALA A 351 -15.80 -24.31 9.20
N HIS A 352 -14.99 -23.37 9.71
CA HIS A 352 -14.80 -23.19 11.15
C HIS A 352 -15.80 -22.17 11.72
N GLU A 353 -16.43 -22.48 12.85
CA GLU A 353 -17.25 -21.53 13.62
C GLU A 353 -16.39 -20.32 14.03
N GLY A 354 -16.85 -19.11 13.72
CA GLY A 354 -16.16 -17.86 14.00
C GLY A 354 -15.33 -17.31 12.84
N ILE A 355 -15.08 -18.08 11.79
CA ILE A 355 -14.39 -17.65 10.55
C ILE A 355 -15.41 -17.64 9.41
N GLY A 356 -15.52 -16.56 8.66
CA GLY A 356 -16.43 -16.55 7.52
C GLY A 356 -16.93 -15.17 7.10
N PHE A 357 -18.11 -15.11 6.51
CA PHE A 357 -18.61 -13.91 5.82
C PHE A 357 -18.75 -12.67 6.71
N ASP A 358 -19.13 -12.83 7.98
CA ASP A 358 -19.38 -11.73 8.92
C ASP A 358 -18.24 -11.46 9.89
N SER A 359 -17.27 -12.40 10.04
CA SER A 359 -16.09 -12.25 10.91
C SER A 359 -15.16 -11.13 10.41
N ASP A 360 -14.38 -10.55 11.31
CA ASP A 360 -13.30 -9.60 11.00
C ASP A 360 -11.98 -10.31 10.64
N THR A 361 -11.87 -11.61 10.97
CA THR A 361 -10.76 -12.49 10.61
C THR A 361 -11.14 -13.42 9.46
N ASN A 362 -10.15 -13.98 8.80
CA ASN A 362 -10.32 -15.02 7.80
C ASN A 362 -9.03 -15.81 7.61
N ALA A 363 -9.16 -17.08 7.15
CA ALA A 363 -8.08 -17.90 6.65
C ALA A 363 -8.35 -18.24 5.19
N ALA A 364 -7.31 -18.37 4.39
CA ALA A 364 -7.45 -18.64 2.97
C ALA A 364 -6.27 -19.43 2.40
N THR A 365 -6.48 -20.07 1.26
CA THR A 365 -5.40 -20.64 0.44
C THR A 365 -5.34 -19.93 -0.90
N PHE A 366 -4.17 -19.43 -1.26
CA PHE A 366 -3.91 -18.84 -2.57
C PHE A 366 -3.43 -19.92 -3.52
N LEU A 367 -4.18 -20.16 -4.59
CA LEU A 367 -3.91 -21.20 -5.57
C LEU A 367 -3.55 -20.60 -6.92
N THR A 368 -2.45 -21.06 -7.50
CA THR A 368 -2.08 -20.85 -8.90
C THR A 368 -2.02 -22.19 -9.63
N SER A 369 -1.70 -22.19 -10.93
CA SER A 369 -1.44 -23.43 -11.68
C SER A 369 -0.27 -24.25 -11.11
N HIS A 370 0.67 -23.60 -10.40
CA HIS A 370 1.93 -24.21 -9.95
C HIS A 370 2.09 -24.25 -8.42
N THR A 371 1.44 -23.34 -7.70
CA THR A 371 1.66 -23.15 -6.27
C THR A 371 0.36 -23.20 -5.47
N SER A 372 0.50 -23.56 -4.19
CA SER A 372 -0.55 -23.52 -3.19
C SER A 372 0.04 -22.95 -1.90
N ILE A 373 -0.44 -21.80 -1.49
CA ILE A 373 0.07 -21.08 -0.32
C ILE A 373 -1.05 -20.93 0.71
N GLU A 374 -0.89 -21.60 1.85
CA GLU A 374 -1.82 -21.48 2.96
C GLU A 374 -1.53 -20.22 3.76
N MET A 375 -2.58 -19.48 4.07
CA MET A 375 -2.56 -18.28 4.90
C MET A 375 -3.38 -18.57 6.16
N ALA A 376 -2.71 -18.59 7.30
CA ALA A 376 -3.33 -18.81 8.59
C ALA A 376 -4.40 -17.75 8.88
N GLU A 377 -5.24 -17.99 9.88
CA GLU A 377 -6.21 -17.01 10.33
C GLU A 377 -5.54 -15.72 10.77
N MET A 378 -6.01 -14.62 10.19
CA MET A 378 -5.56 -13.27 10.49
C MET A 378 -6.67 -12.25 10.20
N PRO A 379 -6.53 -10.98 10.65
CA PRO A 379 -7.44 -9.90 10.28
C PRO A 379 -7.56 -9.77 8.76
N LYS A 380 -8.78 -9.56 8.25
CA LYS A 380 -9.05 -9.46 6.80
C LYS A 380 -8.19 -8.42 6.09
N ARG A 381 -7.82 -7.34 6.79
CA ARG A 381 -6.92 -6.31 6.24
C ARG A 381 -5.50 -6.84 6.01
N GLU A 382 -4.98 -7.62 6.95
CA GLU A 382 -3.67 -8.26 6.83
C GLU A 382 -3.69 -9.36 5.76
N LEU A 383 -4.75 -10.17 5.73
CA LEU A 383 -4.94 -11.17 4.69
C LEU A 383 -5.01 -10.55 3.30
N ALA A 384 -5.64 -9.38 3.16
CA ALA A 384 -5.69 -8.65 1.90
C ALA A 384 -4.29 -8.22 1.43
N ASP A 385 -3.41 -7.76 2.35
CA ASP A 385 -2.02 -7.43 2.01
C ASP A 385 -1.24 -8.68 1.58
N ARG A 386 -1.41 -9.81 2.27
CA ARG A 386 -0.76 -11.09 1.91
C ARG A 386 -1.23 -11.59 0.53
N ILE A 387 -2.53 -11.52 0.25
CA ILE A 387 -3.06 -11.88 -1.08
C ILE A 387 -2.46 -10.98 -2.17
N LEU A 388 -2.35 -9.67 -1.94
CA LEU A 388 -1.74 -8.75 -2.89
C LEU A 388 -0.23 -9.01 -3.06
N ASP A 389 0.47 -9.45 -2.01
CA ASP A 389 1.88 -9.87 -2.11
C ASP A 389 2.02 -11.05 -3.09
N GLU A 390 1.18 -12.08 -2.95
CA GLU A 390 1.20 -13.25 -3.84
C GLU A 390 0.78 -12.89 -5.28
N ILE A 391 -0.20 -12.01 -5.46
CA ILE A 391 -0.59 -11.52 -6.79
C ILE A 391 0.58 -10.82 -7.49
N LEU A 392 1.38 -10.04 -6.77
CA LEU A 392 2.54 -9.36 -7.34
C LEU A 392 3.65 -10.33 -7.78
N THR A 393 3.75 -11.51 -7.16
CA THR A 393 4.70 -12.54 -7.64
C THR A 393 4.36 -13.03 -9.04
N LEU A 394 3.08 -13.04 -9.40
CA LEU A 394 2.63 -13.46 -10.75
C LEU A 394 3.07 -12.53 -11.88
N ARG A 395 3.48 -11.31 -11.56
CA ARG A 395 4.01 -10.34 -12.54
C ARG A 395 5.51 -10.45 -12.77
N ARG A 396 6.23 -11.12 -11.87
CA ARG A 396 7.65 -11.36 -12.04
C ARG A 396 7.86 -12.48 -13.05
N PRO A 397 8.81 -12.35 -14.00
CA PRO A 397 9.19 -13.50 -14.79
C PRO A 397 9.60 -14.63 -13.83
N PRO A 398 9.26 -15.90 -14.14
CA PRO A 398 9.68 -17.02 -13.32
C PRO A 398 11.18 -16.98 -13.13
N SER A 399 11.65 -17.18 -11.89
CA SER A 399 13.08 -17.26 -11.63
C SER A 399 13.64 -18.48 -12.39
N VAL A 400 14.90 -18.41 -12.81
CA VAL A 400 15.59 -19.50 -13.51
C VAL A 400 15.51 -20.83 -12.73
N VAL A 401 15.39 -20.74 -11.40
CA VAL A 401 15.25 -21.90 -10.50
C VAL A 401 13.85 -22.53 -10.62
N GLU A 402 12.79 -21.71 -10.83
CA GLU A 402 11.42 -22.18 -11.02
C GLU A 402 11.23 -22.81 -12.41
N GLU A 403 11.85 -22.25 -13.46
CA GLU A 403 11.83 -22.83 -14.81
C GLU A 403 12.53 -24.19 -14.89
N LEU A 404 13.57 -24.40 -14.09
CA LEU A 404 14.35 -25.64 -14.11
C LEU A 404 13.80 -26.71 -13.15
N GLY A 405 12.83 -26.41 -12.29
CA GLY A 405 12.28 -27.35 -11.31
C GLY A 405 13.34 -27.86 -10.29
N VAL A 406 14.43 -27.10 -10.09
CA VAL A 406 15.53 -27.50 -9.21
C VAL A 406 15.27 -27.05 -7.79
N VAL A 407 15.19 -27.98 -6.86
CA VAL A 407 15.16 -27.68 -5.42
C VAL A 407 16.60 -27.50 -4.94
N ILE A 408 16.97 -26.28 -4.53
CA ILE A 408 18.26 -25.99 -3.91
C ILE A 408 18.05 -25.96 -2.39
N GLU A 409 18.52 -26.97 -1.69
CA GLU A 409 18.49 -27.00 -0.22
C GLU A 409 19.55 -26.05 0.36
N GLY A 410 19.15 -25.24 1.37
CA GLY A 410 20.09 -24.40 2.14
C GLY A 410 20.27 -22.95 1.65
N VAL A 411 19.59 -22.51 0.59
CA VAL A 411 19.65 -21.12 0.11
C VAL A 411 18.37 -20.39 0.54
N ASP A 412 18.53 -19.20 1.17
CA ASP A 412 17.39 -18.39 1.58
C ASP A 412 16.62 -17.81 0.38
N GLN A 413 15.38 -17.37 0.62
CA GLN A 413 14.45 -16.92 -0.42
C GLN A 413 14.94 -15.64 -1.15
N LYS A 414 15.81 -14.84 -0.54
CA LYS A 414 16.37 -13.62 -1.12
C LYS A 414 17.51 -13.94 -2.08
N SER A 415 18.39 -14.86 -1.69
CA SER A 415 19.51 -15.32 -2.51
C SER A 415 19.09 -16.16 -3.72
N ARG A 416 17.88 -16.73 -3.70
CA ARG A 416 17.29 -17.45 -4.88
C ARG A 416 16.90 -16.51 -6.03
N GLN A 417 16.68 -15.21 -5.74
CA GLN A 417 16.28 -14.23 -6.75
C GLN A 417 17.46 -13.65 -7.53
N ASP A 418 18.68 -13.82 -7.03
CA ASP A 418 19.91 -13.29 -7.62
C ASP A 418 20.70 -14.36 -8.41
N LEU A 419 20.06 -15.50 -8.71
CA LEU A 419 20.69 -16.59 -9.48
C LEU A 419 20.57 -16.35 -10.98
N VAL A 420 21.67 -16.19 -11.67
CA VAL A 420 21.78 -16.01 -13.13
C VAL A 420 22.42 -17.21 -13.79
N LEU A 421 21.81 -17.70 -14.87
CA LEU A 421 22.38 -18.74 -15.72
C LEU A 421 23.33 -18.13 -16.76
N ARG A 422 24.62 -18.47 -16.68
CA ARG A 422 25.58 -18.16 -17.74
C ARG A 422 25.96 -19.40 -18.50
N GLU A 423 25.94 -19.33 -19.83
CA GLU A 423 26.51 -20.36 -20.69
C GLU A 423 28.03 -20.19 -20.74
N THR A 424 28.75 -21.21 -20.28
CA THR A 424 30.20 -21.28 -20.47
C THR A 424 30.51 -22.02 -21.79
N ALA A 425 31.52 -21.52 -22.50
CA ALA A 425 32.00 -22.14 -23.74
C ALA A 425 32.42 -23.60 -23.46
N GLY A 426 31.54 -24.59 -23.79
CA GLY A 426 31.81 -25.99 -23.54
C GLY A 426 30.63 -26.80 -22.98
N SER A 427 29.38 -26.39 -23.19
CA SER A 427 28.17 -27.21 -22.89
C SER A 427 27.88 -27.52 -21.40
N ARG A 428 28.47 -26.82 -20.45
CA ARG A 428 28.04 -26.89 -19.04
C ARG A 428 27.38 -25.58 -18.60
N ARG A 429 26.14 -25.70 -18.12
CA ARG A 429 25.40 -24.57 -17.51
C ARG A 429 25.81 -24.48 -16.05
N GLN A 430 26.26 -23.32 -15.63
CA GLN A 430 26.65 -23.06 -14.25
C GLN A 430 25.75 -21.98 -13.63
N LEU A 431 25.19 -22.27 -12.47
CA LEU A 431 24.44 -21.31 -11.67
C LEU A 431 25.42 -20.45 -10.85
N ILE A 432 25.31 -19.14 -10.96
CA ILE A 432 26.14 -18.18 -10.23
C ILE A 432 25.20 -17.24 -9.44
N ILE A 433 25.55 -16.90 -8.22
CA ILE A 433 24.90 -15.86 -7.41
C ILE A 433 25.62 -14.55 -7.73
N GLU A 434 24.92 -13.56 -8.27
CA GLU A 434 25.43 -12.18 -8.45
C GLU A 434 25.03 -11.28 -7.29
#